data_020343b0c04a908863cb7fc3782ab9d8
#
_entry.id   020343b0c04a908863cb7fc3782ab9d8
#
_cell.length_a   1.000
_cell.length_b   1.000
_cell.length_c   1.000
_cell.angle_alpha   90.00
_cell.angle_beta   90.00
_cell.angle_gamma   90.00
#
_symmetry.space_group_name_H-M   'P 1'
#
loop_
_entity.id
_entity.type
_entity.pdbx_description
1 polymer ?
#
loop_
_entity_poly.entity_id
_entity_poly.type
_entity_poly.pdbx_seq_one_letter_code
_entity_poly.pdbx_strand_id
1 'polypeptide(L)'
;MIKNINISNLIRACVVIMVLMMVSCEKYLDKAPEATITDQEVFGTFKSFQGFVEEMYHCIVDYTRSTYVDDWNIADEILATTVDWRMNVHFDDGDYWYWYTTATGWNQSYLYKDEGAITEIGTQQEWTMKGLWPLSWYGIRKANIGLANLDKLVEATQEEKDIIEGQLLFFRGFFHHQLMTFWGGLPYINEVLGSEKLDLPRLSYRETALLAAEDLEAAAALLPADWDNTAAGQATLGNNEQRVTKSTAYAYLGKDLLYAASPLMNKESTGNASYDEELCKRAAEAFYNCLYLSHTGQAFYQLTEWDRYHETFYTLNGEIPGYPESLMTPRYYYNEIGYDVTTSLHHPRILGGDGNMISPAHSYVKNFGMANGLPIDADGSGYDPADPWTGRDPRFYESIVYDGVQMIQGGTDADDFKRYANLYNGGNYRDDLGGSRTGYMLKKLYPNEGNNVDAVPNKLMLPGYMRLADVYYMYAEAVLYGYGTPQSSYPGNAGYVLTAEDAVNIVRARANVPGVDARYLGSQEAFKDEIIRERAVELMCEANIRFCDLRRWMIHKEMKYREKTALDFDRGPAGKPINMVERIVVTRVVEDKHYWLPLPQDQVTIYPEFGQNPGW
;
A
#
# COMPACT_ATOMS: atom_id res chain seq x y z
N MET A 1 -2.99 -83.98 25.21
CA MET A 1 -3.65 -84.39 23.97
C MET A 1 -3.58 -83.20 22.96
N ILE A 2 -2.56 -83.25 22.11
CA ILE A 2 -2.44 -82.26 21.01
C ILE A 2 -3.10 -82.90 19.80
N LYS A 3 -4.27 -82.31 19.41
CA LYS A 3 -4.96 -82.75 18.19
C LYS A 3 -4.14 -82.33 16.97
N ASN A 4 -3.81 -83.30 16.13
CA ASN A 4 -3.16 -83.09 14.82
C ASN A 4 -4.06 -82.16 13.96
N ILE A 5 -3.64 -80.95 13.76
CA ILE A 5 -4.24 -80.04 12.81
C ILE A 5 -3.82 -80.49 11.40
N ASN A 6 -4.76 -80.86 10.60
CA ASN A 6 -4.52 -81.36 9.23
C ASN A 6 -4.07 -80.19 8.35
N ILE A 7 -2.81 -80.16 7.98
CA ILE A 7 -2.13 -79.12 7.20
C ILE A 7 -2.90 -78.83 5.89
N SER A 8 -3.51 -79.83 5.29
CA SER A 8 -4.33 -79.68 4.08
C SER A 8 -5.57 -78.77 4.30
N ASN A 9 -6.18 -78.82 5.49
CA ASN A 9 -7.34 -77.96 5.81
C ASN A 9 -6.90 -76.51 6.14
N LEU A 10 -5.69 -76.36 6.69
CA LEU A 10 -5.11 -75.04 6.92
C LEU A 10 -4.77 -74.33 5.61
N ILE A 11 -4.19 -75.04 4.65
CA ILE A 11 -3.88 -74.52 3.30
C ILE A 11 -5.17 -74.15 2.56
N ARG A 12 -6.21 -74.98 2.64
CA ARG A 12 -7.51 -74.65 2.02
C ARG A 12 -8.17 -73.40 2.65
N ALA A 13 -8.09 -73.24 3.96
CA ALA A 13 -8.57 -72.04 4.65
C ALA A 13 -7.78 -70.80 4.25
N CYS A 14 -6.46 -70.85 4.15
CA CYS A 14 -5.63 -69.74 3.68
C CYS A 14 -5.92 -69.35 2.22
N VAL A 15 -6.13 -70.35 1.32
CA VAL A 15 -6.50 -70.06 -0.07
C VAL A 15 -7.87 -69.41 -0.18
N VAL A 16 -8.85 -69.84 0.60
CA VAL A 16 -10.21 -69.23 0.62
C VAL A 16 -10.15 -67.82 1.18
N ILE A 17 -9.34 -67.55 2.22
CA ILE A 17 -9.15 -66.20 2.77
C ILE A 17 -8.43 -65.31 1.75
N MET A 18 -7.44 -65.81 1.02
CA MET A 18 -6.70 -65.06 0.00
C MET A 18 -7.60 -64.70 -1.20
N VAL A 19 -8.49 -65.60 -1.61
CA VAL A 19 -9.49 -65.34 -2.66
C VAL A 19 -10.57 -64.33 -2.20
N LEU A 20 -10.99 -64.40 -0.94
CA LEU A 20 -11.92 -63.42 -0.35
C LEU A 20 -11.28 -62.04 -0.20
N MET A 21 -9.97 -61.92 0.02
CA MET A 21 -9.28 -60.62 0.04
C MET A 21 -9.12 -60.01 -1.36
N MET A 22 -9.06 -60.81 -2.42
CA MET A 22 -8.96 -60.28 -3.79
C MET A 22 -10.29 -59.74 -4.33
N VAL A 23 -11.41 -60.14 -3.80
CA VAL A 23 -12.75 -59.64 -4.21
C VAL A 23 -13.17 -58.36 -3.44
N SER A 24 -12.45 -58.00 -2.36
CA SER A 24 -12.80 -56.84 -1.52
C SER A 24 -12.24 -55.50 -2.04
N CYS A 25 -11.36 -55.51 -3.05
CA CYS A 25 -10.74 -54.28 -3.54
C CYS A 25 -11.44 -53.61 -4.71
N GLU A 26 -12.36 -54.27 -5.41
CA GLU A 26 -13.03 -53.65 -6.57
C GLU A 26 -13.98 -52.50 -6.17
N LYS A 27 -14.64 -52.56 -5.02
CA LYS A 27 -15.56 -51.50 -4.56
C LYS A 27 -14.83 -50.29 -3.93
N TYR A 28 -13.52 -50.40 -3.69
CA TYR A 28 -12.75 -49.27 -3.15
C TYR A 28 -12.13 -48.40 -4.28
N LEU A 29 -12.05 -48.96 -5.48
CA LEU A 29 -11.58 -48.23 -6.69
C LEU A 29 -12.72 -47.56 -7.45
N ASP A 30 -13.98 -47.94 -7.17
CA ASP A 30 -15.21 -47.32 -7.71
C ASP A 30 -15.78 -46.22 -6.78
N LYS A 31 -15.01 -45.63 -5.87
CA LYS A 31 -15.35 -44.30 -5.38
C LYS A 31 -15.26 -43.37 -6.57
N ALA A 32 -16.40 -42.91 -7.03
CA ALA A 32 -16.45 -41.71 -7.85
C ALA A 32 -15.51 -40.67 -7.21
N PRO A 33 -14.63 -40.00 -7.99
CA PRO A 33 -13.79 -38.98 -7.43
C PRO A 33 -14.71 -38.08 -6.59
N GLU A 34 -14.37 -37.90 -5.31
CA GLU A 34 -15.03 -36.93 -4.44
C GLU A 34 -15.05 -35.63 -5.24
N ALA A 35 -16.27 -35.12 -5.47
CA ALA A 35 -16.66 -34.11 -6.41
C ALA A 35 -15.52 -33.19 -6.84
N THR A 36 -14.89 -33.46 -7.97
CA THR A 36 -14.02 -32.51 -8.63
C THR A 36 -14.97 -31.39 -9.07
N ILE A 37 -14.86 -30.23 -8.43
CA ILE A 37 -15.61 -29.03 -8.84
C ILE A 37 -15.27 -28.81 -10.31
N THR A 38 -16.28 -28.81 -11.17
CA THR A 38 -16.12 -28.65 -12.61
C THR A 38 -15.95 -27.16 -12.95
N ASP A 39 -15.31 -26.87 -14.07
CA ASP A 39 -15.23 -25.49 -14.59
C ASP A 39 -16.61 -24.83 -14.72
N GLN A 40 -17.64 -25.60 -15.09
CA GLN A 40 -19.00 -25.08 -15.19
C GLN A 40 -19.60 -24.70 -13.83
N GLU A 41 -19.26 -25.42 -12.76
CA GLU A 41 -19.69 -25.05 -11.40
C GLU A 41 -19.00 -23.80 -10.90
N VAL A 42 -17.73 -23.55 -11.31
CA VAL A 42 -16.98 -22.35 -10.93
C VAL A 42 -17.40 -21.14 -11.75
N PHE A 43 -17.50 -21.29 -13.08
CA PHE A 43 -17.61 -20.16 -14.01
C PHE A 43 -19.01 -19.98 -14.62
N GLY A 44 -19.97 -20.89 -14.37
CA GLY A 44 -21.26 -20.91 -15.04
C GLY A 44 -22.26 -19.84 -14.60
N THR A 45 -22.15 -19.34 -13.36
CA THR A 45 -23.04 -18.32 -12.79
C THR A 45 -22.25 -17.11 -12.28
N PHE A 46 -22.90 -15.92 -12.24
CA PHE A 46 -22.28 -14.73 -11.66
C PHE A 46 -21.78 -14.97 -10.24
N LYS A 47 -22.60 -15.57 -9.38
CA LYS A 47 -22.24 -15.78 -7.96
C LYS A 47 -21.01 -16.66 -7.79
N SER A 48 -20.90 -17.77 -8.52
CA SER A 48 -19.74 -18.66 -8.41
C SER A 48 -18.49 -18.05 -9.02
N PHE A 49 -18.62 -17.35 -10.15
CA PHE A 49 -17.52 -16.65 -10.77
C PHE A 49 -17.02 -15.45 -9.93
N GLN A 50 -17.95 -14.68 -9.33
CA GLN A 50 -17.58 -13.62 -8.40
C GLN A 50 -16.80 -14.19 -7.20
N GLY A 51 -17.16 -15.36 -6.68
CA GLY A 51 -16.40 -16.07 -5.66
C GLY A 51 -14.96 -16.41 -6.09
N PHE A 52 -14.76 -16.74 -7.37
CA PHE A 52 -13.42 -16.92 -7.93
C PHE A 52 -12.66 -15.59 -8.03
N VAL A 53 -13.32 -14.50 -8.41
CA VAL A 53 -12.74 -13.15 -8.49
C VAL A 53 -12.33 -12.63 -7.11
N GLU A 54 -13.08 -12.94 -6.04
CA GLU A 54 -12.77 -12.52 -4.67
C GLU A 54 -11.36 -12.95 -4.22
N GLU A 55 -10.81 -14.01 -4.79
CA GLU A 55 -9.47 -14.47 -4.48
C GLU A 55 -8.39 -13.45 -4.87
N MET A 56 -8.64 -12.62 -5.90
CA MET A 56 -7.71 -11.56 -6.31
C MET A 56 -7.68 -10.38 -5.33
N TYR A 57 -8.80 -10.09 -4.66
CA TYR A 57 -8.80 -9.12 -3.57
C TYR A 57 -7.93 -9.58 -2.40
N HIS A 58 -7.80 -10.89 -2.16
CA HIS A 58 -6.89 -11.45 -1.17
C HIS A 58 -5.41 -11.31 -1.55
N CYS A 59 -5.11 -11.11 -2.83
CA CYS A 59 -3.74 -10.88 -3.31
C CYS A 59 -3.25 -9.45 -3.11
N ILE A 60 -4.12 -8.52 -2.68
CA ILE A 60 -3.72 -7.17 -2.32
C ILE A 60 -3.04 -7.22 -0.95
N VAL A 61 -1.74 -6.93 -0.92
CA VAL A 61 -0.94 -7.03 0.30
C VAL A 61 -1.41 -6.02 1.34
N ASP A 62 -1.71 -6.50 2.53
CA ASP A 62 -1.92 -5.64 3.68
C ASP A 62 -0.59 -5.38 4.38
N TYR A 63 -0.08 -4.17 4.28
CA TYR A 63 1.19 -3.77 4.89
C TYR A 63 1.15 -3.77 6.43
N THR A 64 -0.04 -3.74 7.04
CA THR A 64 -0.20 -3.70 8.49
C THR A 64 -0.23 -5.07 9.15
N ARG A 65 -0.36 -6.14 8.37
CA ARG A 65 -0.52 -7.52 8.87
C ARG A 65 0.70 -8.14 9.48
N SER A 66 1.84 -7.66 9.14
CA SER A 66 3.03 -8.18 9.75
C SER A 66 3.13 -7.62 11.16
N THR A 67 2.92 -8.45 12.14
CA THR A 67 2.72 -8.16 13.57
C THR A 67 3.78 -7.25 14.20
N TYR A 68 4.90 -7.00 13.53
CA TYR A 68 6.02 -6.21 14.04
C TYR A 68 6.63 -5.31 12.98
N VAL A 69 5.92 -5.04 11.87
CA VAL A 69 6.56 -4.51 10.67
C VAL A 69 5.93 -3.20 10.26
N ASP A 70 6.68 -2.16 10.45
CA ASP A 70 6.50 -0.86 9.80
C ASP A 70 7.38 -0.75 8.56
N ASP A 71 7.68 -1.89 7.97
CA ASP A 71 8.69 -2.02 6.93
C ASP A 71 8.24 -1.46 5.58
N TRP A 72 6.98 -0.99 5.47
CA TRP A 72 6.54 -0.26 4.27
C TRP A 72 7.11 1.16 4.18
N ASN A 73 7.64 1.71 5.29
CA ASN A 73 8.23 3.05 5.31
C ASN A 73 9.74 2.98 5.08
N ILE A 74 10.14 2.67 3.84
CA ILE A 74 11.54 2.47 3.44
C ILE A 74 12.18 3.71 2.80
N ALA A 75 11.57 4.90 2.98
CA ALA A 75 12.07 6.19 2.48
C ALA A 75 12.66 7.05 3.62
N ASP A 76 12.55 8.37 3.47
CA ASP A 76 13.09 9.39 4.39
C ASP A 76 12.18 9.73 5.57
N GLU A 77 10.96 9.16 5.61
CA GLU A 77 9.87 9.58 6.50
C GLU A 77 10.14 9.28 7.97
N ILE A 78 10.63 8.10 8.25
CA ILE A 78 10.77 7.58 9.62
C ILE A 78 12.19 7.07 9.89
N LEU A 79 12.52 7.04 11.17
CA LEU A 79 13.64 6.31 11.73
C LEU A 79 13.08 5.10 12.51
N ALA A 80 13.43 3.89 12.10
CA ALA A 80 13.07 2.69 12.83
C ALA A 80 13.98 2.42 14.03
N THR A 81 13.61 1.46 14.87
CA THR A 81 14.50 0.90 15.88
C THR A 81 15.71 0.22 15.21
N THR A 82 16.84 0.20 15.89
CA THR A 82 18.11 -0.36 15.37
C THR A 82 18.20 -1.88 15.38
N VAL A 83 17.07 -2.57 15.26
CA VAL A 83 17.09 -4.03 15.19
C VAL A 83 17.36 -4.50 13.76
N ASP A 84 18.28 -5.44 13.62
CA ASP A 84 18.82 -5.94 12.35
C ASP A 84 17.82 -6.75 11.49
N TRP A 85 16.63 -7.00 12.01
CA TRP A 85 15.58 -7.69 11.28
C TRP A 85 14.53 -6.74 10.64
N ARG A 86 14.77 -5.42 10.67
CA ARG A 86 13.88 -4.41 10.07
C ARG A 86 14.28 -4.10 8.63
N MET A 87 13.34 -4.24 7.70
CA MET A 87 13.56 -3.95 6.28
C MET A 87 14.02 -2.51 6.04
N ASN A 88 13.41 -1.54 6.72
CA ASN A 88 13.79 -0.13 6.58
C ASN A 88 15.22 0.17 7.07
N VAL A 89 15.74 -0.53 8.08
CA VAL A 89 17.13 -0.42 8.51
C VAL A 89 18.08 -0.91 7.42
N HIS A 90 17.80 -2.06 6.83
CA HIS A 90 18.59 -2.59 5.72
C HIS A 90 18.55 -1.71 4.48
N PHE A 91 17.39 -1.14 4.15
CA PHE A 91 17.25 -0.19 3.04
C PHE A 91 18.01 1.11 3.30
N ASP A 92 18.05 1.58 4.54
CA ASP A 92 18.87 2.73 4.92
C ASP A 92 20.38 2.44 4.73
N ASP A 93 20.82 1.22 5.01
CA ASP A 93 22.20 0.75 4.81
C ASP A 93 22.53 0.38 3.35
N GLY A 94 21.56 0.46 2.43
CA GLY A 94 21.72 0.13 1.01
C GLY A 94 21.64 -1.37 0.70
N ASP A 95 21.26 -2.19 1.66
CA ASP A 95 21.02 -3.63 1.45
C ASP A 95 19.62 -3.86 0.91
N TYR A 96 19.43 -3.60 -0.40
CA TYR A 96 18.14 -3.81 -1.07
C TYR A 96 17.86 -5.28 -1.39
N TRP A 97 18.83 -6.19 -1.24
CA TRP A 97 18.58 -7.64 -1.30
C TRP A 97 17.68 -8.11 -0.16
N TYR A 98 17.60 -7.33 0.91
CA TYR A 98 16.77 -7.70 2.06
C TYR A 98 15.28 -7.84 1.71
N TRP A 99 14.79 -7.23 0.61
CA TRP A 99 13.42 -7.43 0.15
C TRP A 99 13.09 -8.91 -0.13
N TYR A 100 14.10 -9.69 -0.54
CA TYR A 100 13.99 -11.12 -0.89
C TYR A 100 14.22 -12.03 0.34
N THR A 101 14.19 -11.50 1.54
CA THR A 101 14.44 -12.30 2.73
C THR A 101 13.22 -13.17 3.03
N THR A 102 13.40 -14.50 2.91
CA THR A 102 12.49 -15.49 3.47
C THR A 102 12.77 -15.59 4.95
N ALA A 103 11.94 -14.98 5.74
CA ALA A 103 12.21 -15.00 7.15
C ALA A 103 11.44 -16.09 7.85
N THR A 104 12.13 -16.78 8.70
CA THR A 104 11.57 -17.56 9.79
C THR A 104 11.32 -16.61 10.97
N GLY A 105 10.09 -16.52 11.44
CA GLY A 105 9.76 -15.68 12.60
C GLY A 105 9.45 -14.22 12.24
N TRP A 106 10.12 -13.29 12.91
CA TRP A 106 9.83 -11.85 12.85
C TRP A 106 10.48 -11.10 11.69
N ASN A 107 11.45 -11.71 11.00
CA ASN A 107 12.19 -11.13 9.87
C ASN A 107 11.40 -11.32 8.59
N GLN A 108 10.60 -10.36 8.16
CA GLN A 108 9.70 -10.55 7.03
C GLN A 108 9.66 -9.31 6.16
N SER A 109 9.89 -9.51 4.86
CA SER A 109 9.65 -8.48 3.88
C SER A 109 8.24 -8.62 3.32
N TYR A 110 7.42 -7.58 3.43
CA TYR A 110 6.10 -7.53 2.79
C TYR A 110 6.19 -7.61 1.25
N LEU A 111 7.38 -7.45 0.69
CA LEU A 111 7.60 -7.56 -0.76
C LEU A 111 7.73 -9.01 -1.22
N TYR A 112 8.28 -9.92 -0.39
CA TYR A 112 8.56 -11.29 -0.85
C TYR A 112 8.00 -12.41 0.01
N LYS A 113 7.68 -12.27 1.23
CA LYS A 113 7.27 -13.36 2.09
C LYS A 113 6.51 -14.49 1.34
N ASP A 114 7.19 -15.54 0.91
CA ASP A 114 6.58 -16.67 0.19
C ASP A 114 6.40 -17.91 1.09
N GLU A 115 7.40 -18.19 1.90
CA GLU A 115 7.34 -19.29 2.86
C GLU A 115 7.35 -18.71 4.26
N GLY A 116 6.23 -18.24 4.74
CA GLY A 116 6.09 -17.97 6.15
C GLY A 116 6.34 -19.26 6.90
N ALA A 117 6.87 -19.19 8.12
CA ALA A 117 6.80 -20.28 9.08
C ALA A 117 5.33 -20.51 9.46
N ILE A 118 4.49 -20.80 8.48
CA ILE A 118 3.11 -21.21 8.66
C ILE A 118 3.18 -22.67 9.04
N THR A 119 3.39 -22.88 10.33
CA THR A 119 3.36 -24.22 10.93
C THR A 119 1.94 -24.74 11.10
N GLU A 120 0.94 -23.97 10.77
CA GLU A 120 -0.48 -24.31 10.88
C GLU A 120 -1.12 -24.35 9.50
N ILE A 121 -0.95 -25.49 8.83
CA ILE A 121 -1.64 -25.83 7.58
C ILE A 121 -3.16 -25.83 7.83
N GLY A 122 -3.89 -25.09 7.02
CA GLY A 122 -5.36 -25.10 7.01
C GLY A 122 -6.06 -23.95 7.69
N THR A 123 -5.35 -22.92 8.10
CA THR A 123 -5.93 -21.65 8.50
C THR A 123 -5.91 -20.66 7.33
N GLN A 124 -6.88 -19.74 7.27
CA GLN A 124 -6.94 -18.67 6.24
C GLN A 124 -5.70 -17.76 6.23
N GLN A 125 -4.79 -17.93 7.17
CA GLN A 125 -3.55 -17.17 7.31
C GLN A 125 -2.52 -17.43 6.21
N GLU A 126 -2.62 -18.56 5.51
CA GLU A 126 -1.62 -18.96 4.51
C GLU A 126 -1.47 -17.93 3.35
N TRP A 127 -2.59 -17.40 2.86
CA TRP A 127 -2.62 -16.41 1.77
C TRP A 127 -2.26 -15.00 2.23
N THR A 128 -2.65 -14.68 3.43
CA THR A 128 -2.58 -13.35 4.01
C THR A 128 -1.17 -12.96 4.43
N MET A 129 -0.28 -13.93 4.46
CA MET A 129 1.10 -13.78 4.91
C MET A 129 2.12 -13.70 3.76
N LYS A 130 1.70 -13.83 2.50
CA LYS A 130 2.59 -13.73 1.35
C LYS A 130 2.84 -12.26 0.96
N GLY A 131 4.03 -12.00 0.42
CA GLY A 131 4.42 -10.66 -0.01
C GLY A 131 3.93 -10.29 -1.41
N LEU A 132 4.20 -9.06 -1.80
CA LEU A 132 3.73 -8.47 -3.06
C LEU A 132 4.20 -9.24 -4.30
N TRP A 133 5.45 -9.70 -4.33
CA TRP A 133 5.99 -10.46 -5.48
C TRP A 133 5.21 -11.74 -5.77
N PRO A 134 5.09 -12.71 -4.84
CA PRO A 134 4.37 -13.94 -5.13
C PRO A 134 2.86 -13.74 -5.31
N LEU A 135 2.24 -12.84 -4.54
CA LEU A 135 0.79 -12.59 -4.65
C LEU A 135 0.42 -11.93 -5.97
N SER A 136 1.24 -11.00 -6.47
CA SER A 136 0.96 -10.35 -7.76
C SER A 136 1.03 -11.36 -8.92
N TRP A 137 2.05 -12.22 -8.98
CA TRP A 137 2.13 -13.25 -10.02
C TRP A 137 0.99 -14.26 -9.93
N TYR A 138 0.58 -14.63 -8.71
CA TYR A 138 -0.58 -15.47 -8.50
C TYR A 138 -1.87 -14.79 -8.96
N GLY A 139 -2.08 -13.53 -8.61
CA GLY A 139 -3.22 -12.73 -9.03
C GLY A 139 -3.31 -12.58 -10.56
N ILE A 140 -2.19 -12.32 -11.24
CA ILE A 140 -2.10 -12.28 -12.71
C ILE A 140 -2.53 -13.62 -13.31
N ARG A 141 -2.03 -14.74 -12.77
CA ARG A 141 -2.44 -16.07 -13.23
C ARG A 141 -3.93 -16.31 -13.04
N LYS A 142 -4.49 -15.92 -11.89
CA LYS A 142 -5.93 -16.04 -11.63
C LYS A 142 -6.76 -15.18 -12.58
N ALA A 143 -6.35 -13.94 -12.82
CA ALA A 143 -7.02 -13.07 -13.79
C ALA A 143 -7.04 -13.71 -15.19
N ASN A 144 -5.92 -14.25 -15.66
CA ASN A 144 -5.84 -14.93 -16.95
C ASN A 144 -6.72 -16.19 -17.00
N ILE A 145 -6.78 -17.00 -15.93
CA ILE A 145 -7.69 -18.15 -15.85
C ILE A 145 -9.15 -17.68 -15.95
N GLY A 146 -9.52 -16.63 -15.22
CA GLY A 146 -10.88 -16.06 -15.31
C GLY A 146 -11.20 -15.59 -16.72
N LEU A 147 -10.35 -14.78 -17.34
CA LEU A 147 -10.54 -14.26 -18.70
C LEU A 147 -10.67 -15.39 -19.74
N ALA A 148 -9.89 -16.47 -19.60
CA ALA A 148 -9.96 -17.63 -20.47
C ALA A 148 -11.26 -18.46 -20.31
N ASN A 149 -12.07 -18.19 -19.29
CA ASN A 149 -13.31 -18.93 -18.98
C ASN A 149 -14.57 -18.04 -19.02
N LEU A 150 -14.49 -16.81 -19.53
CA LEU A 150 -15.64 -15.90 -19.62
C LEU A 150 -16.79 -16.46 -20.47
N ASP A 151 -16.48 -17.24 -21.49
CA ASP A 151 -17.45 -17.91 -22.37
C ASP A 151 -18.34 -18.92 -21.63
N LYS A 152 -17.87 -19.44 -20.49
CA LYS A 152 -18.62 -20.36 -19.63
C LYS A 152 -19.67 -19.66 -18.75
N LEU A 153 -19.61 -18.33 -18.63
CA LEU A 153 -20.57 -17.52 -17.87
C LEU A 153 -21.87 -17.35 -18.66
N VAL A 154 -22.63 -18.42 -18.79
CA VAL A 154 -23.87 -18.46 -19.60
C VAL A 154 -25.10 -18.03 -18.82
N GLU A 155 -25.13 -18.24 -17.51
CA GLU A 155 -26.23 -17.89 -16.63
C GLU A 155 -26.01 -16.52 -15.96
N ALA A 156 -25.81 -15.49 -16.79
CA ALA A 156 -25.56 -14.12 -16.30
C ALA A 156 -26.08 -13.08 -17.31
N THR A 157 -26.48 -11.93 -16.79
CA THR A 157 -26.83 -10.74 -17.59
C THR A 157 -25.56 -10.14 -18.21
N GLN A 158 -25.71 -9.23 -19.18
CA GLN A 158 -24.56 -8.52 -19.76
C GLN A 158 -23.86 -7.66 -18.70
N GLU A 159 -24.60 -6.95 -17.84
CA GLU A 159 -24.04 -6.19 -16.72
C GLU A 159 -23.16 -7.07 -15.81
N GLU A 160 -23.62 -8.25 -15.45
CA GLU A 160 -22.85 -9.19 -14.62
C GLU A 160 -21.59 -9.70 -15.33
N LYS A 161 -21.66 -9.93 -16.65
CA LYS A 161 -20.49 -10.31 -17.45
C LYS A 161 -19.47 -9.18 -17.51
N ASP A 162 -19.92 -7.96 -17.77
CA ASP A 162 -19.08 -6.78 -17.82
C ASP A 162 -18.37 -6.53 -16.46
N ILE A 163 -19.09 -6.73 -15.35
CA ILE A 163 -18.52 -6.61 -14.00
C ILE A 163 -17.43 -7.66 -13.74
N ILE A 164 -17.65 -8.93 -14.13
CA ILE A 164 -16.64 -9.99 -13.96
C ILE A 164 -15.42 -9.69 -14.82
N GLU A 165 -15.60 -9.42 -16.11
CA GLU A 165 -14.50 -9.11 -17.04
C GLU A 165 -13.74 -7.86 -16.59
N GLY A 166 -14.44 -6.80 -16.22
CA GLY A 166 -13.84 -5.56 -15.76
C GLY A 166 -12.96 -5.74 -14.52
N GLN A 167 -13.38 -6.56 -13.53
CA GLN A 167 -12.55 -6.87 -12.36
C GLN A 167 -11.30 -7.69 -12.74
N LEU A 168 -11.45 -8.68 -13.63
CA LEU A 168 -10.33 -9.52 -14.07
C LEU A 168 -9.25 -8.69 -14.79
N LEU A 169 -9.68 -7.82 -15.71
CA LEU A 169 -8.79 -6.89 -16.42
C LEU A 169 -8.13 -5.91 -15.46
N PHE A 170 -8.91 -5.32 -14.54
CA PHE A 170 -8.37 -4.42 -13.52
C PHE A 170 -7.26 -5.08 -12.72
N PHE A 171 -7.50 -6.27 -12.17
CA PHE A 171 -6.50 -6.96 -11.35
C PHE A 171 -5.27 -7.37 -12.14
N ARG A 172 -5.41 -7.76 -13.41
CA ARG A 172 -4.25 -8.06 -14.26
C ARG A 172 -3.37 -6.83 -14.45
N GLY A 173 -3.94 -5.71 -14.84
CA GLY A 173 -3.22 -4.43 -14.97
C GLY A 173 -2.64 -3.95 -13.64
N PHE A 174 -3.42 -3.99 -12.57
CA PHE A 174 -3.01 -3.59 -11.22
C PHE A 174 -1.79 -4.36 -10.71
N PHE A 175 -1.79 -5.70 -10.80
CA PHE A 175 -0.67 -6.50 -10.29
C PHE A 175 0.60 -6.31 -11.13
N HIS A 176 0.51 -6.14 -12.45
CA HIS A 176 1.66 -5.78 -13.27
C HIS A 176 2.21 -4.40 -12.86
N HIS A 177 1.35 -3.40 -12.68
CA HIS A 177 1.73 -2.08 -12.18
C HIS A 177 2.45 -2.17 -10.83
N GLN A 178 1.92 -2.95 -9.88
CA GLN A 178 2.55 -3.13 -8.55
C GLN A 178 3.97 -3.73 -8.68
N LEU A 179 4.13 -4.76 -9.49
CA LEU A 179 5.42 -5.40 -9.71
C LEU A 179 6.42 -4.43 -10.34
N MET A 180 6.08 -3.83 -11.48
CA MET A 180 7.04 -2.99 -12.19
C MET A 180 7.39 -1.70 -11.45
N THR A 181 6.55 -1.23 -10.53
CA THR A 181 6.87 -0.08 -9.67
C THR A 181 8.14 -0.31 -8.85
N PHE A 182 8.42 -1.54 -8.42
CA PHE A 182 9.60 -1.88 -7.62
C PHE A 182 10.75 -2.45 -8.45
N TRP A 183 10.45 -3.27 -9.45
CA TRP A 183 11.47 -4.07 -10.17
C TRP A 183 11.73 -3.62 -11.61
N GLY A 184 11.05 -2.59 -12.10
CA GLY A 184 11.21 -2.12 -13.48
C GLY A 184 10.39 -2.92 -14.49
N GLY A 185 10.72 -2.79 -15.76
CA GLY A 185 10.03 -3.51 -16.83
C GLY A 185 10.08 -5.04 -16.64
N LEU A 186 8.96 -5.71 -16.91
CA LEU A 186 8.75 -7.14 -16.73
C LEU A 186 7.98 -7.72 -17.92
N PRO A 187 7.97 -9.05 -18.12
CA PRO A 187 7.06 -9.65 -19.10
C PRO A 187 5.61 -9.33 -18.75
N TYR A 188 4.81 -8.96 -19.73
CA TYR A 188 3.37 -8.81 -19.55
C TYR A 188 2.68 -10.13 -19.86
N ILE A 189 2.10 -10.77 -18.82
CA ILE A 189 1.49 -12.10 -18.95
C ILE A 189 -0.03 -11.92 -19.08
N ASN A 190 -0.53 -12.09 -20.29
CA ASN A 190 -1.95 -11.92 -20.62
C ASN A 190 -2.64 -13.23 -21.07
N GLU A 191 -1.98 -14.36 -20.87
CA GLU A 191 -2.54 -15.70 -21.15
C GLU A 191 -2.22 -16.68 -20.00
N VAL A 192 -2.89 -17.81 -19.99
CA VAL A 192 -2.59 -18.91 -19.07
C VAL A 192 -1.36 -19.65 -19.61
N LEU A 193 -0.22 -19.47 -18.96
CA LEU A 193 1.04 -20.11 -19.37
C LEU A 193 1.00 -21.60 -19.07
N GLY A 194 1.34 -22.42 -20.07
CA GLY A 194 1.70 -23.82 -19.91
C GLY A 194 3.16 -23.96 -19.50
N SER A 195 3.54 -25.19 -19.07
CA SER A 195 4.91 -25.49 -18.62
C SER A 195 6.00 -25.31 -19.70
N GLU A 196 5.59 -25.24 -20.96
CA GLU A 196 6.47 -25.06 -22.13
C GLU A 196 6.76 -23.59 -22.47
N LYS A 197 6.07 -22.64 -21.81
CA LYS A 197 6.16 -21.18 -22.11
C LYS A 197 6.65 -20.41 -20.89
N LEU A 198 7.75 -20.80 -20.32
CA LEU A 198 8.28 -20.11 -19.13
C LEU A 198 9.42 -19.13 -19.45
N ASP A 199 9.92 -19.12 -20.68
CA ASP A 199 10.98 -18.25 -21.14
C ASP A 199 10.39 -17.01 -21.86
N LEU A 200 10.01 -16.01 -21.06
CA LEU A 200 9.45 -14.77 -21.55
C LEU A 200 10.47 -13.62 -21.42
N PRO A 201 10.76 -12.87 -22.50
CA PRO A 201 11.68 -11.75 -22.43
C PRO A 201 11.11 -10.62 -21.55
N ARG A 202 11.99 -9.89 -20.89
CA ARG A 202 11.61 -8.63 -20.24
C ARG A 202 11.22 -7.60 -21.30
N LEU A 203 10.17 -6.86 -21.02
CA LEU A 203 9.81 -5.65 -21.72
C LEU A 203 10.43 -4.44 -21.00
N SER A 204 10.55 -3.30 -21.67
CA SER A 204 10.84 -2.04 -21.01
C SER A 204 9.68 -1.65 -20.07
N TYR A 205 9.94 -0.76 -19.13
CA TYR A 205 8.87 -0.25 -18.25
C TYR A 205 7.69 0.29 -19.06
N ARG A 206 7.98 1.11 -20.08
CA ARG A 206 6.96 1.70 -20.95
C ARG A 206 6.11 0.65 -21.67
N GLU A 207 6.73 -0.39 -22.22
CA GLU A 207 5.99 -1.44 -22.92
C GLU A 207 5.07 -2.21 -21.96
N THR A 208 5.57 -2.59 -20.79
CA THR A 208 4.76 -3.26 -19.76
C THR A 208 3.61 -2.37 -19.32
N ALA A 209 3.89 -1.08 -19.05
CA ALA A 209 2.89 -0.11 -18.61
C ALA A 209 1.79 0.13 -19.67
N LEU A 210 2.14 0.24 -20.95
CA LEU A 210 1.15 0.44 -21.99
C LEU A 210 0.19 -0.74 -22.12
N LEU A 211 0.66 -1.97 -21.94
CA LEU A 211 -0.19 -3.17 -21.91
C LEU A 211 -1.06 -3.21 -20.64
N ALA A 212 -0.54 -2.78 -19.50
CA ALA A 212 -1.33 -2.64 -18.27
C ALA A 212 -2.38 -1.52 -18.43
N ALA A 213 -2.04 -0.43 -19.09
CA ALA A 213 -2.96 0.66 -19.38
C ALA A 213 -4.13 0.21 -20.28
N GLU A 214 -3.89 -0.65 -21.29
CA GLU A 214 -4.97 -1.23 -22.11
C GLU A 214 -5.97 -2.02 -21.27
N ASP A 215 -5.50 -2.84 -20.33
CA ASP A 215 -6.35 -3.58 -19.43
C ASP A 215 -7.14 -2.67 -18.48
N LEU A 216 -6.48 -1.66 -17.91
CA LEU A 216 -7.12 -0.70 -16.99
C LEU A 216 -8.15 0.19 -17.69
N GLU A 217 -7.90 0.58 -18.95
CA GLU A 217 -8.84 1.33 -19.77
C GLU A 217 -10.09 0.48 -20.10
N ALA A 218 -9.88 -0.76 -20.50
CA ALA A 218 -10.97 -1.71 -20.74
C ALA A 218 -11.77 -1.98 -19.45
N ALA A 219 -11.10 -2.15 -18.31
CA ALA A 219 -11.74 -2.29 -17.01
C ALA A 219 -12.58 -1.05 -16.66
N ALA A 220 -12.08 0.16 -16.90
CA ALA A 220 -12.84 1.39 -16.67
C ALA A 220 -14.09 1.51 -17.57
N ALA A 221 -14.06 0.93 -18.76
CA ALA A 221 -15.24 0.89 -19.63
C ALA A 221 -16.34 -0.03 -19.08
N LEU A 222 -15.95 -1.16 -18.49
CA LEU A 222 -16.85 -2.25 -18.06
C LEU A 222 -17.35 -2.09 -16.61
N LEU A 223 -16.50 -1.59 -15.70
CA LEU A 223 -16.84 -1.50 -14.27
C LEU A 223 -17.90 -0.42 -14.00
N PRO A 224 -18.79 -0.64 -13.02
CA PRO A 224 -19.74 0.37 -12.58
C PRO A 224 -19.03 1.52 -11.85
N ALA A 225 -19.60 2.72 -11.94
CA ALA A 225 -19.15 3.86 -11.15
C ALA A 225 -19.49 3.67 -9.66
N ASP A 226 -20.62 3.03 -9.38
CA ASP A 226 -21.11 2.68 -8.06
C ASP A 226 -21.82 1.32 -8.13
N TRP A 227 -21.34 0.36 -7.36
CA TRP A 227 -21.91 -0.99 -7.31
C TRP A 227 -23.33 -1.02 -6.78
N ASP A 228 -23.67 -0.16 -5.82
CA ASP A 228 -25.00 -0.12 -5.22
C ASP A 228 -26.09 0.29 -6.22
N ASN A 229 -25.69 0.87 -7.34
CA ASN A 229 -26.59 1.22 -8.45
C ASN A 229 -26.76 0.10 -9.49
N THR A 230 -26.13 -1.06 -9.31
CA THR A 230 -26.23 -2.22 -10.20
C THR A 230 -27.17 -3.30 -9.65
N ALA A 231 -27.73 -4.14 -10.52
CA ALA A 231 -28.53 -5.27 -10.08
C ALA A 231 -27.71 -6.29 -9.24
N ALA A 232 -26.45 -6.50 -9.62
CA ALA A 232 -25.52 -7.36 -8.89
C ALA A 232 -25.18 -6.80 -7.50
N GLY A 233 -24.90 -5.49 -7.41
CA GLY A 233 -24.55 -4.81 -6.16
C GLY A 233 -25.71 -4.67 -5.18
N GLN A 234 -26.95 -4.63 -5.66
CA GLN A 234 -28.14 -4.60 -4.80
C GLN A 234 -28.27 -5.85 -3.89
N ALA A 235 -27.69 -6.98 -4.30
CA ALA A 235 -27.66 -8.18 -3.46
C ALA A 235 -26.74 -8.04 -2.24
N THR A 236 -25.80 -7.09 -2.26
CA THR A 236 -24.81 -6.79 -1.22
C THR A 236 -24.82 -5.32 -0.82
N LEU A 237 -25.98 -4.66 -0.96
CA LEU A 237 -26.16 -3.23 -0.69
C LEU A 237 -25.58 -2.81 0.66
N GLY A 238 -24.77 -1.72 0.64
CA GLY A 238 -24.08 -1.23 1.82
C GLY A 238 -22.85 -2.03 2.25
N ASN A 239 -22.35 -2.95 1.39
CA ASN A 239 -21.12 -3.72 1.62
C ASN A 239 -20.24 -3.75 0.36
N ASN A 240 -20.35 -2.73 -0.49
CA ASN A 240 -19.65 -2.69 -1.77
C ASN A 240 -18.50 -1.65 -1.79
N GLU A 241 -18.25 -0.94 -0.69
CA GLU A 241 -17.32 0.19 -0.61
C GLU A 241 -15.88 -0.16 -0.96
N GLN A 242 -15.49 -1.42 -0.73
CA GLN A 242 -14.13 -1.90 -1.03
C GLN A 242 -14.01 -2.59 -2.40
N ARG A 243 -15.07 -2.65 -3.19
CA ARG A 243 -15.02 -3.22 -4.53
C ARG A 243 -14.38 -2.26 -5.52
N VAL A 244 -13.61 -2.81 -6.46
CA VAL A 244 -13.05 -1.99 -7.54
C VAL A 244 -14.17 -1.44 -8.42
N THR A 245 -14.07 -0.15 -8.73
CA THR A 245 -15.05 0.62 -9.49
C THR A 245 -14.43 1.21 -10.74
N LYS A 246 -15.24 1.82 -11.59
CA LYS A 246 -14.79 2.64 -12.71
C LYS A 246 -13.80 3.73 -12.26
N SER A 247 -14.05 4.39 -11.13
CA SER A 247 -13.15 5.40 -10.56
C SER A 247 -11.81 4.80 -10.15
N THR A 248 -11.81 3.61 -9.54
CA THR A 248 -10.59 2.88 -9.18
C THR A 248 -9.77 2.54 -10.43
N ALA A 249 -10.42 2.07 -11.49
CA ALA A 249 -9.75 1.74 -12.74
C ALA A 249 -9.14 2.98 -13.41
N TYR A 250 -9.86 4.09 -13.49
CA TYR A 250 -9.31 5.36 -14.01
C TYR A 250 -8.16 5.88 -13.16
N ALA A 251 -8.24 5.78 -11.84
CA ALA A 251 -7.18 6.23 -10.95
C ALA A 251 -5.89 5.43 -11.15
N TYR A 252 -5.99 4.11 -11.31
CA TYR A 252 -4.82 3.26 -11.60
C TYR A 252 -4.32 3.39 -13.03
N LEU A 253 -5.19 3.60 -14.02
CA LEU A 253 -4.80 3.96 -15.39
C LEU A 253 -3.95 5.24 -15.39
N GLY A 254 -4.43 6.27 -14.70
CA GLY A 254 -3.69 7.52 -14.56
C GLY A 254 -2.35 7.34 -13.85
N LYS A 255 -2.31 6.57 -12.76
CA LYS A 255 -1.08 6.30 -12.00
C LYS A 255 -0.06 5.53 -12.82
N ASP A 256 -0.50 4.51 -13.54
CA ASP A 256 0.36 3.69 -14.40
C ASP A 256 1.00 4.53 -15.51
N LEU A 257 0.19 5.31 -16.24
CA LEU A 257 0.66 6.21 -17.29
C LEU A 257 1.57 7.33 -16.75
N LEU A 258 1.25 7.94 -15.59
CA LEU A 258 2.08 8.97 -14.98
C LEU A 258 3.44 8.40 -14.54
N TYR A 259 3.44 7.18 -13.99
CA TYR A 259 4.69 6.52 -13.62
C TYR A 259 5.53 6.25 -14.85
N ALA A 260 4.94 5.68 -15.92
CA ALA A 260 5.64 5.48 -17.19
C ALA A 260 6.18 6.79 -17.81
N ALA A 261 5.46 7.90 -17.61
CA ALA A 261 5.88 9.24 -18.02
C ALA A 261 7.02 9.81 -17.18
N SER A 262 7.19 9.35 -15.93
CA SER A 262 8.10 9.96 -14.95
C SER A 262 9.58 9.76 -15.32
N PRO A 263 10.49 10.64 -14.87
CA PRO A 263 11.90 10.68 -15.29
C PRO A 263 12.64 9.35 -15.22
N LEU A 264 12.50 8.57 -14.14
CA LEU A 264 13.18 7.28 -13.99
C LEU A 264 12.71 6.26 -15.04
N MET A 265 11.40 6.09 -15.16
CA MET A 265 10.78 5.09 -16.03
C MET A 265 10.97 5.43 -17.50
N ASN A 266 10.87 6.73 -17.84
CA ASN A 266 11.16 7.20 -19.20
C ASN A 266 12.64 7.02 -19.54
N LYS A 267 13.55 7.29 -18.58
CA LYS A 267 14.98 7.03 -18.78
C LYS A 267 15.28 5.56 -19.00
N GLU A 268 14.69 4.67 -18.24
CA GLU A 268 14.85 3.22 -18.39
C GLU A 268 14.42 2.77 -19.80
N SER A 269 13.29 3.28 -20.28
CA SER A 269 12.65 2.85 -21.52
C SER A 269 13.19 3.51 -22.77
N THR A 270 13.60 4.78 -22.70
CA THR A 270 13.97 5.61 -23.86
C THR A 270 15.35 6.26 -23.75
N GLY A 271 15.99 6.21 -22.58
CA GLY A 271 17.21 6.94 -22.28
C GLY A 271 17.00 8.40 -21.87
N ASN A 272 15.76 8.92 -21.91
CA ASN A 272 15.44 10.31 -21.59
C ASN A 272 14.93 10.46 -20.16
N ALA A 273 15.65 11.18 -19.31
CA ALA A 273 15.32 11.41 -17.89
C ALA A 273 14.35 12.60 -17.67
N SER A 274 13.61 13.05 -18.69
CA SER A 274 12.52 14.01 -18.55
C SER A 274 11.17 13.31 -18.51
N TYR A 275 10.11 14.05 -18.19
CA TYR A 275 8.75 13.54 -18.36
C TYR A 275 8.40 13.32 -19.84
N ASP A 276 7.62 12.26 -20.11
CA ASP A 276 6.97 12.06 -21.40
C ASP A 276 5.65 12.85 -21.43
N GLU A 277 5.61 13.91 -22.23
CA GLU A 277 4.47 14.83 -22.30
C GLU A 277 3.18 14.13 -22.73
N GLU A 278 3.24 13.22 -23.70
CA GLU A 278 2.04 12.55 -24.22
C GLU A 278 1.47 11.54 -23.21
N LEU A 279 2.32 10.83 -22.48
CA LEU A 279 1.84 9.97 -21.39
C LEU A 279 1.30 10.79 -20.22
N CYS A 280 1.87 11.96 -19.92
CA CYS A 280 1.31 12.88 -18.93
C CYS A 280 -0.10 13.37 -19.34
N LYS A 281 -0.35 13.68 -20.61
CA LYS A 281 -1.69 14.06 -21.10
C LYS A 281 -2.69 12.93 -20.94
N ARG A 282 -2.32 11.70 -21.29
CA ARG A 282 -3.17 10.52 -21.10
C ARG A 282 -3.44 10.25 -19.61
N ALA A 283 -2.44 10.40 -18.76
CA ALA A 283 -2.59 10.29 -17.31
C ALA A 283 -3.56 11.35 -16.77
N ALA A 284 -3.42 12.61 -17.21
CA ALA A 284 -4.31 13.70 -16.84
C ALA A 284 -5.77 13.42 -17.24
N GLU A 285 -6.00 12.87 -18.43
CA GLU A 285 -7.32 12.42 -18.88
C GLU A 285 -7.92 11.37 -17.94
N ALA A 286 -7.16 10.33 -17.61
CA ALA A 286 -7.62 9.25 -16.75
C ALA A 286 -7.96 9.76 -15.33
N PHE A 287 -7.08 10.56 -14.72
CA PHE A 287 -7.36 11.17 -13.43
C PHE A 287 -8.56 12.13 -13.48
N TYR A 288 -8.67 12.93 -14.53
CA TYR A 288 -9.82 13.79 -14.73
C TYR A 288 -11.13 13.00 -14.76
N ASN A 289 -11.18 11.88 -15.48
CA ASN A 289 -12.36 11.04 -15.55
C ASN A 289 -12.73 10.45 -14.18
N CYS A 290 -11.74 10.03 -13.37
CA CYS A 290 -11.97 9.61 -11.99
C CYS A 290 -12.60 10.74 -11.16
N LEU A 291 -12.00 11.93 -11.19
CA LEU A 291 -12.44 13.09 -10.42
C LEU A 291 -13.81 13.63 -10.92
N TYR A 292 -14.07 13.55 -12.21
CA TYR A 292 -15.35 13.97 -12.79
C TYR A 292 -16.52 13.10 -12.37
N LEU A 293 -16.33 11.77 -12.22
CA LEU A 293 -17.35 10.87 -11.68
C LEU A 293 -17.73 11.25 -10.24
N SER A 294 -16.77 11.61 -9.43
CA SER A 294 -16.99 12.11 -8.07
C SER A 294 -17.67 13.48 -8.07
N HIS A 295 -17.19 14.41 -8.90
CA HIS A 295 -17.78 15.75 -9.04
C HIS A 295 -19.26 15.73 -9.46
N THR A 296 -19.64 14.80 -10.34
CA THR A 296 -21.03 14.68 -10.83
C THR A 296 -21.92 13.82 -9.93
N GLY A 297 -21.38 13.24 -8.87
CA GLY A 297 -22.10 12.33 -7.98
C GLY A 297 -22.46 10.98 -8.61
N GLN A 298 -21.81 10.62 -9.73
CA GLN A 298 -21.93 9.28 -10.31
C GLN A 298 -21.17 8.22 -9.50
N ALA A 299 -20.06 8.62 -8.87
CA ALA A 299 -19.33 7.83 -7.89
C ALA A 299 -19.45 8.47 -6.51
N PHE A 300 -19.44 7.64 -5.47
CA PHE A 300 -19.60 8.09 -4.08
C PHE A 300 -18.32 8.70 -3.47
N TYR A 301 -17.18 8.61 -4.14
CA TYR A 301 -15.90 9.06 -3.59
C TYR A 301 -15.86 10.57 -3.38
N GLN A 302 -15.39 10.97 -2.21
CA GLN A 302 -15.17 12.36 -1.84
C GLN A 302 -14.03 12.46 -0.81
N LEU A 303 -13.41 13.63 -0.71
CA LEU A 303 -12.46 13.88 0.37
C LEU A 303 -13.17 13.78 1.72
N THR A 304 -12.58 13.06 2.65
CA THR A 304 -13.08 12.98 4.02
C THR A 304 -13.04 14.37 4.67
N GLU A 305 -14.13 14.79 5.31
CA GLU A 305 -14.22 16.08 6.00
C GLU A 305 -13.12 16.19 7.07
N TRP A 306 -12.67 17.42 7.33
CA TRP A 306 -11.51 17.64 8.18
C TRP A 306 -11.67 17.13 9.62
N ASP A 307 -12.83 17.26 10.20
CA ASP A 307 -13.16 16.78 11.55
C ASP A 307 -13.17 15.24 11.67
N ARG A 308 -13.28 14.56 10.52
CA ARG A 308 -13.22 13.09 10.40
C ARG A 308 -11.96 12.62 9.67
N TYR A 309 -10.98 13.49 9.40
CA TYR A 309 -9.78 13.15 8.61
C TYR A 309 -9.06 11.89 9.07
N HIS A 310 -9.00 11.67 10.39
CA HIS A 310 -8.38 10.47 10.96
C HIS A 310 -9.07 9.16 10.55
N GLU A 311 -10.38 9.19 10.24
CA GLU A 311 -11.14 8.00 9.82
C GLU A 311 -10.69 7.48 8.44
N THR A 312 -9.94 8.29 7.68
CA THR A 312 -9.26 7.84 6.46
C THR A 312 -8.21 6.76 6.76
N PHE A 313 -7.65 6.72 7.97
CA PHE A 313 -6.52 5.88 8.36
C PHE A 313 -6.86 4.88 9.45
N TYR A 314 -7.67 5.28 10.43
CA TYR A 314 -8.10 4.44 11.55
C TYR A 314 -9.47 4.85 12.08
N THR A 315 -10.14 3.89 12.72
CA THR A 315 -11.37 4.14 13.47
C THR A 315 -11.24 3.60 14.89
N LEU A 316 -12.06 4.14 15.80
CA LEU A 316 -12.12 3.72 17.22
C LEU A 316 -13.46 3.06 17.56
N ASN A 317 -14.31 2.80 16.58
CA ASN A 317 -15.68 2.28 16.73
C ASN A 317 -15.89 0.93 16.02
N GLY A 318 -14.87 0.38 15.37
CA GLY A 318 -14.94 -0.88 14.64
C GLY A 318 -15.43 -0.76 13.20
N GLU A 319 -15.69 0.44 12.70
CA GLU A 319 -15.97 0.68 11.29
C GLU A 319 -14.67 0.56 10.48
N ILE A 320 -14.79 0.12 9.23
CA ILE A 320 -13.65 0.01 8.32
C ILE A 320 -13.18 1.41 7.93
N PRO A 321 -11.88 1.77 8.15
CA PRO A 321 -11.36 3.08 7.77
C PRO A 321 -11.35 3.29 6.26
N GLY A 322 -11.26 4.56 5.86
CA GLY A 322 -10.99 4.95 4.47
C GLY A 322 -12.20 5.43 3.68
N TYR A 323 -13.40 5.00 4.01
CA TYR A 323 -14.61 5.46 3.34
C TYR A 323 -14.94 6.91 3.76
N PRO A 324 -15.32 7.81 2.85
CA PRO A 324 -15.53 7.61 1.40
C PRO A 324 -14.33 7.98 0.50
N GLU A 325 -13.14 8.20 1.04
CA GLU A 325 -12.00 8.74 0.29
C GLU A 325 -11.14 7.68 -0.40
N SER A 326 -11.04 6.48 0.19
CA SER A 326 -10.17 5.40 -0.33
C SER A 326 -10.76 4.73 -1.56
N LEU A 327 -9.99 4.72 -2.67
CA LEU A 327 -10.34 4.03 -3.91
C LEU A 327 -9.83 2.58 -3.93
N MET A 328 -8.79 2.29 -3.16
CA MET A 328 -8.19 0.96 -3.09
C MET A 328 -7.61 0.74 -1.71
N THR A 329 -8.08 -0.31 -1.06
CA THR A 329 -7.58 -0.78 0.24
C THR A 329 -7.31 -2.27 0.17
N PRO A 330 -6.39 -2.81 0.99
CA PRO A 330 -6.33 -4.24 1.20
C PRO A 330 -7.65 -4.70 1.84
N ARG A 331 -7.96 -5.99 1.66
CA ARG A 331 -9.17 -6.54 2.26
C ARG A 331 -9.02 -6.67 3.77
N TYR A 332 -9.98 -6.17 4.51
CA TYR A 332 -10.05 -6.34 5.96
C TYR A 332 -10.52 -7.73 6.36
N TYR A 333 -9.85 -8.34 7.34
CA TYR A 333 -10.23 -9.62 7.95
C TYR A 333 -10.46 -9.46 9.44
N TYR A 334 -11.69 -9.59 9.88
CA TYR A 334 -12.13 -9.33 11.26
C TYR A 334 -11.41 -10.15 12.34
N ASN A 335 -10.89 -11.32 12.04
CA ASN A 335 -10.33 -12.24 13.05
C ASN A 335 -8.79 -12.29 13.06
N GLU A 336 -8.10 -11.38 12.40
CA GLU A 336 -6.65 -11.44 12.37
C GLU A 336 -6.02 -10.49 13.39
N ILE A 337 -5.09 -11.07 14.11
CA ILE A 337 -4.39 -10.56 15.31
C ILE A 337 -3.67 -9.22 15.09
N GLY A 338 -3.57 -8.72 13.82
CA GLY A 338 -2.71 -7.61 13.47
C GLY A 338 -3.13 -6.25 14.03
N TYR A 339 -4.41 -5.94 14.00
CA TYR A 339 -4.87 -4.56 14.24
C TYR A 339 -4.73 -4.10 15.67
N ASP A 340 -5.12 -4.92 16.62
CA ASP A 340 -5.10 -4.55 18.03
C ASP A 340 -3.69 -4.57 18.62
N VAL A 341 -2.88 -5.50 18.16
CA VAL A 341 -1.49 -5.66 18.60
C VAL A 341 -0.62 -4.57 17.97
N THR A 342 -0.79 -4.29 16.68
CA THR A 342 0.05 -3.33 15.95
C THR A 342 -0.05 -1.92 16.52
N THR A 343 -1.24 -1.43 16.84
CA THR A 343 -1.40 -0.09 17.41
C THR A 343 -0.76 0.06 18.78
N SER A 344 -0.83 -0.97 19.64
CA SER A 344 -0.20 -0.92 20.97
C SER A 344 1.32 -1.13 20.92
N LEU A 345 1.83 -1.90 19.96
CA LEU A 345 3.26 -2.18 19.82
C LEU A 345 4.08 -0.91 19.52
N HIS A 346 3.50 0.04 18.77
CA HIS A 346 4.18 1.28 18.37
C HIS A 346 4.19 2.37 19.43
N HIS A 347 3.47 2.19 20.55
CA HIS A 347 3.56 3.09 21.67
C HIS A 347 4.84 2.85 22.49
N PRO A 348 5.39 3.88 23.15
CA PRO A 348 6.50 3.72 24.07
C PRO A 348 6.20 2.69 25.16
N ARG A 349 7.22 2.00 25.65
CA ARG A 349 7.09 1.02 26.74
C ARG A 349 6.43 1.58 27.99
N ILE A 350 6.60 2.87 28.26
CA ILE A 350 5.95 3.55 29.36
C ILE A 350 4.42 3.53 29.28
N LEU A 351 3.87 3.38 28.07
CA LEU A 351 2.44 3.21 27.82
C LEU A 351 2.00 1.74 27.69
N GLY A 352 2.91 0.81 27.97
CA GLY A 352 2.66 -0.63 27.86
C GLY A 352 2.84 -1.22 26.47
N GLY A 353 3.35 -0.45 25.51
CA GLY A 353 3.75 -0.96 24.21
C GLY A 353 5.11 -1.67 24.23
N ASP A 354 5.53 -2.24 23.12
CA ASP A 354 6.85 -2.88 22.97
C ASP A 354 7.97 -1.87 22.74
N GLY A 355 7.62 -0.65 22.46
CA GLY A 355 8.52 0.46 22.22
C GLY A 355 8.06 1.29 21.01
N ASN A 356 8.55 2.53 20.90
CA ASN A 356 8.27 3.36 19.74
C ASN A 356 9.12 2.85 18.55
N MET A 357 8.55 1.93 17.79
CA MET A 357 9.23 1.21 16.71
C MET A 357 9.57 2.11 15.54
N ILE A 358 8.79 3.17 15.33
CA ILE A 358 8.97 4.16 14.28
C ILE A 358 8.88 5.55 14.85
N SER A 359 9.85 6.38 14.49
CA SER A 359 9.89 7.79 14.88
C SER A 359 9.98 8.66 13.62
N PRO A 360 9.05 9.58 13.35
CA PRO A 360 9.18 10.54 12.27
C PRO A 360 10.54 11.25 12.31
N ALA A 361 11.27 11.26 11.21
CA ALA A 361 12.55 11.97 11.12
C ALA A 361 12.30 13.48 11.21
N HIS A 362 13.12 14.23 11.96
CA HIS A 362 12.96 15.68 12.06
C HIS A 362 13.15 16.36 10.69
N SER A 363 14.09 15.87 9.87
CA SER A 363 14.26 16.28 8.47
C SER A 363 12.96 16.18 7.67
N TYR A 364 12.16 15.12 7.89
CA TYR A 364 10.86 14.96 7.23
C TYR A 364 9.77 15.86 7.84
N VAL A 365 9.73 15.99 9.17
CA VAL A 365 8.76 16.85 9.87
C VAL A 365 8.83 18.31 9.41
N LYS A 366 9.98 18.75 8.89
CA LYS A 366 10.14 20.08 8.30
C LYS A 366 9.28 20.32 7.04
N ASN A 367 8.81 19.28 6.35
CA ASN A 367 7.86 19.44 5.23
C ASN A 367 6.51 20.03 5.65
N PHE A 368 6.08 19.77 6.90
CA PHE A 368 4.88 20.42 7.43
C PHE A 368 5.14 21.91 7.57
N GLY A 369 4.45 22.70 6.77
CA GLY A 369 4.57 24.16 6.79
C GLY A 369 3.87 24.80 7.99
N MET A 370 3.54 26.08 7.82
CA MET A 370 2.76 26.86 8.77
C MET A 370 1.27 26.89 8.35
N ALA A 371 0.39 27.25 9.28
CA ALA A 371 -1.05 27.36 9.03
C ALA A 371 -1.42 28.39 7.93
N ASN A 372 -0.52 29.33 7.63
CA ASN A 372 -0.67 30.25 6.50
C ASN A 372 -0.29 29.62 5.13
N GLY A 373 0.05 28.33 5.13
CA GLY A 373 0.37 27.55 3.92
C GLY A 373 1.81 27.66 3.43
N LEU A 374 2.65 28.44 4.07
CA LEU A 374 4.06 28.59 3.68
C LEU A 374 4.95 27.51 4.31
N PRO A 375 6.00 27.05 3.60
CA PRO A 375 7.09 26.29 4.21
C PRO A 375 7.70 27.02 5.41
N ILE A 376 8.25 26.28 6.38
CA ILE A 376 8.79 26.87 7.61
C ILE A 376 9.98 27.82 7.37
N ASP A 377 10.74 27.58 6.32
CA ASP A 377 11.93 28.35 5.91
C ASP A 377 11.61 29.49 4.94
N ALA A 378 10.35 29.64 4.52
CA ALA A 378 9.94 30.70 3.61
C ALA A 378 9.81 32.04 4.32
N ASP A 379 10.22 33.11 3.64
CA ASP A 379 10.01 34.48 4.11
C ASP A 379 8.50 34.74 4.35
N GLY A 380 8.16 35.23 5.54
CA GLY A 380 6.77 35.49 5.95
C GLY A 380 6.02 34.25 6.46
N SER A 381 6.69 33.12 6.62
CA SER A 381 6.08 31.89 7.19
C SER A 381 5.60 32.10 8.63
N GLY A 382 6.27 32.95 9.39
CA GLY A 382 5.98 33.16 10.82
C GLY A 382 6.49 32.02 11.72
N TYR A 383 7.32 31.13 11.19
CA TYR A 383 7.94 30.08 11.99
C TYR A 383 8.89 30.65 13.04
N ASP A 384 8.70 30.26 14.30
CA ASP A 384 9.56 30.60 15.40
C ASP A 384 10.39 29.37 15.82
N PRO A 385 11.72 29.34 15.59
CA PRO A 385 12.56 28.24 16.04
C PRO A 385 12.54 28.02 17.57
N ALA A 386 12.18 29.02 18.38
CA ALA A 386 12.04 28.88 19.83
C ALA A 386 10.67 28.31 20.27
N ASP A 387 9.73 28.22 19.35
CA ASP A 387 8.39 27.63 19.55
C ASP A 387 7.98 26.81 18.31
N PRO A 388 8.71 25.72 18.00
CA PRO A 388 8.68 25.08 16.67
C PRO A 388 7.38 24.36 16.35
N TRP A 389 6.49 24.20 17.30
CA TRP A 389 5.25 23.42 17.16
C TRP A 389 3.98 24.29 17.08
N THR A 390 4.08 25.59 17.38
CA THR A 390 2.94 26.53 17.35
C THR A 390 2.69 27.05 15.93
N GLY A 391 1.39 27.13 15.55
CA GLY A 391 0.97 27.71 14.28
C GLY A 391 1.33 26.91 13.03
N ARG A 392 1.58 25.61 13.17
CA ARG A 392 1.91 24.69 12.07
C ARG A 392 0.66 24.39 11.22
N ASP A 393 0.91 23.84 10.04
CA ASP A 393 -0.13 23.22 9.18
C ASP A 393 -1.01 22.30 10.03
N PRO A 394 -2.33 22.37 9.94
CA PRO A 394 -3.22 21.50 10.73
C PRO A 394 -2.92 20.01 10.62
N ARG A 395 -2.44 19.55 9.46
CA ARG A 395 -2.06 18.15 9.24
C ARG A 395 -0.86 17.70 10.09
N PHE A 396 -0.01 18.64 10.55
CA PHE A 396 1.05 18.35 11.51
C PHE A 396 0.47 17.78 12.82
N TYR A 397 -0.59 18.38 13.35
CA TYR A 397 -1.20 17.96 14.61
C TYR A 397 -1.98 16.65 14.49
N GLU A 398 -2.41 16.29 13.28
CA GLU A 398 -3.04 15.01 13.00
C GLU A 398 -2.03 13.88 12.69
N SER A 399 -0.81 14.24 12.33
CA SER A 399 0.20 13.25 11.90
C SER A 399 1.30 13.00 12.93
N ILE A 400 1.61 13.98 13.78
CA ILE A 400 2.83 14.00 14.62
C ILE A 400 2.48 14.21 16.08
N VAL A 401 3.03 13.36 16.95
CA VAL A 401 3.11 13.60 18.39
C VAL A 401 4.40 14.36 18.66
N TYR A 402 4.30 15.54 19.25
CA TYR A 402 5.42 16.38 19.72
C TYR A 402 5.38 16.53 21.23
N ASP A 403 6.39 17.16 21.84
CA ASP A 403 6.50 17.31 23.28
C ASP A 403 5.28 18.02 23.91
N GLY A 404 4.72 17.43 24.95
CA GLY A 404 3.55 17.95 25.67
C GLY A 404 2.18 17.53 25.11
N VAL A 405 2.11 16.76 24.04
CA VAL A 405 0.84 16.20 23.55
C VAL A 405 0.27 15.23 24.56
N GLN A 406 -1.03 15.31 24.83
CA GLN A 406 -1.72 14.37 25.70
C GLN A 406 -1.85 13.01 25.03
N MET A 407 -1.32 11.96 25.69
CA MET A 407 -1.32 10.60 25.19
C MET A 407 -2.35 9.72 25.89
N ILE A 408 -2.67 10.00 27.15
CA ILE A 408 -3.64 9.23 27.95
C ILE A 408 -4.85 10.13 28.21
N GLN A 409 -6.04 9.69 27.78
CA GLN A 409 -7.30 10.41 27.99
C GLN A 409 -7.93 10.03 29.34
N GLY A 410 -7.92 8.73 29.67
CA GLY A 410 -8.42 8.16 30.91
C GLY A 410 -7.32 7.97 31.97
N GLY A 411 -7.29 6.80 32.60
CA GLY A 411 -6.31 6.44 33.61
C GLY A 411 -6.61 7.03 35.00
N THR A 412 -5.65 6.92 35.90
CA THR A 412 -5.71 7.39 37.30
C THR A 412 -4.60 8.42 37.57
N ASP A 413 -4.60 9.03 38.77
CA ASP A 413 -3.51 9.94 39.21
C ASP A 413 -2.13 9.25 39.17
N ALA A 414 -2.08 7.94 39.28
CA ALA A 414 -0.85 7.16 39.16
C ALA A 414 -0.28 7.20 37.75
N ASP A 415 -1.07 7.57 36.75
CA ASP A 415 -0.66 7.67 35.34
C ASP A 415 -0.23 9.09 34.94
N ASP A 416 -0.39 10.09 35.80
CA ASP A 416 -0.15 11.50 35.49
C ASP A 416 1.27 11.79 35.03
N PHE A 417 2.27 11.09 35.57
CA PHE A 417 3.68 11.28 35.17
C PHE A 417 3.97 10.87 33.73
N LYS A 418 3.08 10.09 33.10
CA LYS A 418 3.18 9.62 31.72
C LYS A 418 2.00 10.06 30.85
N ARG A 419 1.11 10.91 31.35
CA ARG A 419 -0.09 11.36 30.64
C ARG A 419 0.23 12.18 29.40
N TYR A 420 1.32 12.93 29.42
CA TYR A 420 1.78 13.76 28.33
C TYR A 420 3.09 13.25 27.75
N ALA A 421 3.26 13.37 26.44
CA ALA A 421 4.49 12.99 25.75
C ALA A 421 5.66 13.85 26.24
N ASN A 422 6.59 13.26 26.97
CA ASN A 422 7.81 13.90 27.45
C ASN A 422 8.97 13.52 26.51
N LEU A 423 9.12 14.25 25.41
CA LEU A 423 10.03 13.94 24.29
C LEU A 423 11.36 14.73 24.35
N TYR A 424 11.59 15.49 25.44
CA TYR A 424 12.84 16.19 25.72
C TYR A 424 13.94 15.22 26.18
N ASN A 425 15.20 15.66 26.18
CA ASN A 425 16.34 14.87 26.68
C ASN A 425 16.11 14.42 28.12
N GLY A 426 16.10 13.10 28.34
CA GLY A 426 15.77 12.49 29.63
C GLY A 426 14.28 12.40 29.96
N GLY A 427 13.39 12.79 29.07
CA GLY A 427 11.94 12.55 29.17
C GLY A 427 11.60 11.07 29.02
N ASN A 428 10.53 10.62 29.67
CA ASN A 428 10.13 9.22 29.71
C ASN A 428 9.54 8.67 28.39
N TYR A 429 9.39 9.53 27.38
CA TYR A 429 9.07 9.17 26.00
C TYR A 429 10.29 9.26 25.06
N ARG A 430 11.49 9.63 25.62
CA ARG A 430 12.74 9.81 24.89
C ARG A 430 13.76 8.79 25.39
N ASP A 431 13.72 7.59 24.83
CA ASP A 431 14.58 6.47 25.22
C ASP A 431 14.92 5.64 24.00
N ASP A 432 16.20 5.37 23.78
CA ASP A 432 16.69 4.57 22.64
C ASP A 432 16.15 3.12 22.66
N LEU A 433 15.75 2.59 23.81
CA LEU A 433 15.26 1.22 23.95
C LEU A 433 13.74 1.08 23.95
N GLY A 434 13.00 2.16 23.99
CA GLY A 434 11.54 2.07 24.07
C GLY A 434 10.78 3.36 23.91
N GLY A 435 11.49 4.45 23.57
CA GLY A 435 10.93 5.76 23.29
C GLY A 435 11.31 6.29 21.92
N SER A 436 11.00 7.56 21.69
CA SER A 436 11.30 8.21 20.41
C SER A 436 12.81 8.44 20.21
N ARG A 437 13.32 8.07 19.06
CA ARG A 437 14.71 8.31 18.65
C ARG A 437 14.92 9.69 18.01
N THR A 438 13.85 10.39 17.64
CA THR A 438 13.92 11.64 16.86
C THR A 438 13.35 12.86 17.58
N GLY A 439 12.66 12.69 18.71
CA GLY A 439 11.91 13.76 19.39
C GLY A 439 10.48 13.88 18.92
N TYR A 440 10.02 12.95 18.09
CA TYR A 440 8.65 12.86 17.60
C TYR A 440 8.15 11.41 17.64
N MET A 441 6.80 11.23 17.62
CA MET A 441 6.15 9.95 17.40
C MET A 441 5.10 10.11 16.29
N LEU A 442 4.79 9.03 15.61
CA LEU A 442 3.75 9.02 14.58
C LEU A 442 2.37 8.91 15.23
N LYS A 443 1.44 9.81 14.86
CA LYS A 443 0.03 9.78 15.27
C LYS A 443 -0.86 9.27 14.15
N LYS A 444 -0.58 9.64 12.91
CA LYS A 444 -1.46 9.48 11.74
C LYS A 444 -2.10 8.09 11.59
N LEU A 445 -1.35 7.04 11.90
CA LEU A 445 -1.82 5.65 11.83
C LEU A 445 -2.03 5.04 13.22
N TYR A 446 -1.48 5.67 14.25
CA TYR A 446 -1.45 5.15 15.62
C TYR A 446 -2.10 6.14 16.58
N PRO A 447 -3.44 6.07 16.75
CA PRO A 447 -4.15 7.00 17.61
C PRO A 447 -3.58 6.96 19.02
N ASN A 448 -3.51 8.14 19.66
CA ASN A 448 -3.00 8.26 21.02
C ASN A 448 -3.76 7.37 22.00
N GLU A 449 -5.08 7.24 21.80
CA GLU A 449 -6.00 6.41 22.55
C GLU A 449 -5.77 4.89 22.38
N GLY A 450 -4.94 4.51 21.39
CA GLY A 450 -4.54 3.12 21.16
C GLY A 450 -3.60 2.55 22.22
N ASN A 451 -3.22 3.34 23.24
CA ASN A 451 -2.35 2.93 24.33
C ASN A 451 -3.02 1.93 25.29
N ASN A 452 -2.21 1.20 26.06
CA ASN A 452 -2.72 0.16 26.97
C ASN A 452 -3.42 0.70 28.22
N VAL A 453 -3.33 2.01 28.52
CA VAL A 453 -4.02 2.64 29.68
C VAL A 453 -5.46 2.97 29.32
N ASP A 454 -5.68 3.59 28.17
CA ASP A 454 -7.02 3.89 27.68
C ASP A 454 -7.73 2.63 27.17
N ALA A 455 -6.97 1.67 26.64
CA ALA A 455 -7.42 0.35 26.21
C ALA A 455 -8.70 0.38 25.36
N VAL A 456 -8.77 1.32 24.40
CA VAL A 456 -9.93 1.49 23.53
C VAL A 456 -10.17 0.20 22.74
N PRO A 457 -11.35 -0.42 22.86
CA PRO A 457 -11.69 -1.61 22.08
C PRO A 457 -12.05 -1.23 20.65
N ASN A 458 -12.05 -2.23 19.75
CA ASN A 458 -12.52 -2.09 18.35
C ASN A 458 -11.79 -1.01 17.51
N LYS A 459 -10.54 -0.71 17.84
CA LYS A 459 -9.73 0.16 17.01
C LYS A 459 -9.30 -0.60 15.75
N LEU A 460 -9.44 0.03 14.59
CA LEU A 460 -9.03 -0.50 13.30
C LEU A 460 -8.10 0.48 12.61
N MET A 461 -7.04 -0.03 12.00
CA MET A 461 -6.13 0.74 11.16
C MET A 461 -6.06 0.06 9.78
N LEU A 462 -6.21 0.82 8.71
CA LEU A 462 -6.14 0.29 7.34
C LEU A 462 -5.56 1.35 6.40
N PRO A 463 -4.25 1.39 6.20
CA PRO A 463 -3.65 2.29 5.22
C PRO A 463 -4.08 1.91 3.82
N GLY A 464 -4.71 2.85 3.11
CA GLY A 464 -5.11 2.67 1.73
C GLY A 464 -3.92 2.65 0.77
N TYR A 465 -4.10 1.99 -0.38
CA TYR A 465 -3.16 2.00 -1.50
C TYR A 465 -3.29 3.25 -2.36
N MET A 466 -4.49 3.78 -2.45
CA MET A 466 -4.83 4.98 -3.21
C MET A 466 -6.10 5.60 -2.65
N ARG A 467 -6.09 6.89 -2.50
CA ARG A 467 -7.24 7.68 -2.09
C ARG A 467 -7.35 8.96 -2.92
N LEU A 468 -8.49 9.62 -2.84
CA LEU A 468 -8.82 10.72 -3.73
C LEU A 468 -7.82 11.88 -3.66
N ALA A 469 -7.25 12.17 -2.48
CA ALA A 469 -6.20 13.18 -2.35
C ALA A 469 -4.95 12.84 -3.17
N ASP A 470 -4.53 11.57 -3.25
CA ASP A 470 -3.42 11.14 -4.11
C ASP A 470 -3.77 11.38 -5.60
N VAL A 471 -5.01 11.10 -6.00
CA VAL A 471 -5.48 11.34 -7.37
C VAL A 471 -5.40 12.83 -7.73
N TYR A 472 -5.81 13.73 -6.83
CA TYR A 472 -5.71 15.18 -7.06
C TYR A 472 -4.25 15.62 -7.28
N TYR A 473 -3.33 15.15 -6.46
CA TYR A 473 -1.91 15.51 -6.61
C TYR A 473 -1.28 14.91 -7.87
N MET A 474 -1.61 13.65 -8.21
CA MET A 474 -1.12 13.04 -9.45
C MET A 474 -1.72 13.69 -10.69
N TYR A 475 -2.99 14.11 -10.64
CA TYR A 475 -3.59 14.94 -11.69
C TYR A 475 -2.84 16.26 -11.86
N ALA A 476 -2.56 16.97 -10.76
CA ALA A 476 -1.81 18.22 -10.81
C ALA A 476 -0.44 18.04 -11.47
N GLU A 477 0.28 16.98 -11.12
CA GLU A 477 1.57 16.64 -11.72
C GLU A 477 1.43 16.30 -13.21
N ALA A 478 0.45 15.47 -13.59
CA ALA A 478 0.20 15.08 -14.96
C ALA A 478 -0.17 16.28 -15.84
N VAL A 479 -1.00 17.20 -15.33
CA VAL A 479 -1.35 18.45 -16.04
C VAL A 479 -0.14 19.37 -16.15
N LEU A 480 0.67 19.51 -15.10
CA LEU A 480 1.86 20.36 -15.11
C LEU A 480 2.82 19.97 -16.23
N TYR A 481 3.06 18.67 -16.42
CA TYR A 481 4.00 18.18 -17.43
C TYR A 481 3.37 17.87 -18.78
N GLY A 482 2.05 17.68 -18.84
CA GLY A 482 1.32 17.49 -20.08
C GLY A 482 0.91 18.80 -20.77
N TYR A 483 0.67 19.86 -19.97
CA TYR A 483 0.11 21.14 -20.48
C TYR A 483 0.92 22.39 -20.08
N GLY A 484 1.95 22.24 -19.27
CA GLY A 484 3.06 23.19 -19.14
C GLY A 484 3.02 24.13 -17.93
N THR A 485 1.87 24.49 -17.36
CA THR A 485 1.79 25.47 -16.28
C THR A 485 0.85 25.04 -15.14
N PRO A 486 0.99 25.60 -13.92
CA PRO A 486 0.05 25.37 -12.82
C PRO A 486 -1.40 25.76 -13.17
N GLN A 487 -1.60 26.75 -14.03
CA GLN A 487 -2.92 27.24 -14.47
C GLN A 487 -3.49 26.44 -15.66
N SER A 488 -2.74 25.49 -16.19
CA SER A 488 -3.23 24.58 -17.23
C SER A 488 -4.22 23.58 -16.65
N SER A 489 -5.09 23.05 -17.51
CA SER A 489 -6.04 21.99 -17.20
C SER A 489 -6.12 20.97 -18.34
N TYR A 490 -6.60 19.75 -18.04
CA TYR A 490 -7.05 18.85 -19.09
C TYR A 490 -8.28 19.47 -19.80
N PRO A 491 -8.34 19.43 -21.14
CA PRO A 491 -9.45 20.00 -21.91
C PRO A 491 -10.69 19.08 -21.90
N GLY A 492 -11.23 18.83 -20.72
CA GLY A 492 -12.37 17.97 -20.49
C GLY A 492 -13.71 18.67 -20.66
N ASN A 493 -14.68 18.38 -19.79
CA ASN A 493 -16.01 18.99 -19.82
C ASN A 493 -15.95 20.47 -19.42
N ALA A 494 -16.55 21.35 -20.20
CA ALA A 494 -16.58 22.80 -19.93
C ALA A 494 -17.27 23.18 -18.60
N GLY A 495 -18.12 22.30 -18.06
CA GLY A 495 -18.75 22.49 -16.75
C GLY A 495 -17.88 22.06 -15.56
N TYR A 496 -16.72 21.45 -15.81
CA TYR A 496 -15.76 21.05 -14.79
C TYR A 496 -14.33 21.31 -15.28
N VAL A 497 -13.87 22.52 -15.10
CA VAL A 497 -12.48 22.88 -15.40
C VAL A 497 -11.67 22.75 -14.11
N LEU A 498 -10.63 21.93 -14.13
CA LEU A 498 -9.76 21.69 -12.99
C LEU A 498 -8.31 21.98 -13.42
N THR A 499 -7.73 23.06 -12.89
CA THR A 499 -6.30 23.34 -13.14
C THR A 499 -5.41 22.51 -12.24
N ALA A 500 -4.10 22.42 -12.56
CA ALA A 500 -3.14 21.78 -11.68
C ALA A 500 -3.10 22.47 -10.30
N GLU A 501 -3.17 23.79 -10.27
CA GLU A 501 -3.24 24.59 -9.05
C GLU A 501 -4.52 24.28 -8.24
N ASP A 502 -5.70 24.27 -8.90
CA ASP A 502 -6.98 23.96 -8.23
C ASP A 502 -6.95 22.58 -7.57
N ALA A 503 -6.38 21.59 -8.24
CA ALA A 503 -6.28 20.23 -7.72
C ALA A 503 -5.49 20.17 -6.41
N VAL A 504 -4.36 20.87 -6.32
CA VAL A 504 -3.59 21.00 -5.07
C VAL A 504 -4.38 21.79 -4.02
N ASN A 505 -5.02 22.89 -4.43
CA ASN A 505 -5.74 23.78 -3.52
C ASN A 505 -6.99 23.13 -2.91
N ILE A 506 -7.66 22.22 -3.61
CA ILE A 506 -8.81 21.45 -3.07
C ILE A 506 -8.38 20.63 -1.85
N VAL A 507 -7.24 19.94 -1.92
CA VAL A 507 -6.74 19.14 -0.79
C VAL A 507 -6.26 20.03 0.36
N ARG A 508 -5.59 21.15 0.05
CA ARG A 508 -5.18 22.15 1.05
C ARG A 508 -6.39 22.74 1.78
N ALA A 509 -7.43 23.13 1.02
CA ALA A 509 -8.65 23.73 1.58
C ALA A 509 -9.36 22.75 2.53
N ARG A 510 -9.40 21.45 2.23
CA ARG A 510 -9.93 20.43 3.13
C ARG A 510 -9.27 20.48 4.50
N ALA A 511 -7.96 20.72 4.54
CA ALA A 511 -7.16 20.83 5.77
C ALA A 511 -7.15 22.26 6.37
N ASN A 512 -7.99 23.17 5.89
CA ASN A 512 -8.01 24.58 6.27
C ASN A 512 -6.69 25.32 6.02
N VAL A 513 -5.93 24.90 5.00
CA VAL A 513 -4.69 25.55 4.57
C VAL A 513 -4.98 26.43 3.36
N PRO A 514 -4.50 27.69 3.31
CA PRO A 514 -4.65 28.54 2.14
C PRO A 514 -4.10 27.92 0.86
N GLY A 515 -4.56 28.37 -0.30
CA GLY A 515 -4.03 27.95 -1.60
C GLY A 515 -2.52 28.15 -1.72
N VAL A 516 -1.94 27.57 -2.74
CA VAL A 516 -0.48 27.69 -3.04
C VAL A 516 -0.13 29.16 -3.22
N ASP A 517 0.91 29.61 -2.55
CA ASP A 517 1.37 31.01 -2.64
C ASP A 517 1.87 31.35 -4.05
N ALA A 518 1.55 32.56 -4.52
CA ALA A 518 1.89 33.01 -5.87
C ALA A 518 3.38 32.88 -6.24
N ARG A 519 4.28 32.92 -5.26
CA ARG A 519 5.74 32.75 -5.47
C ARG A 519 6.08 31.38 -6.06
N TYR A 520 5.26 30.37 -5.82
CA TYR A 520 5.46 28.98 -6.31
C TYR A 520 4.70 28.69 -7.61
N LEU A 521 3.91 29.64 -8.12
CA LEU A 521 3.12 29.49 -9.34
C LEU A 521 3.82 30.04 -10.59
N GLY A 522 5.00 30.64 -10.41
CA GLY A 522 5.70 31.34 -11.49
C GLY A 522 6.52 30.44 -12.42
N SER A 523 6.79 29.18 -12.02
CA SER A 523 7.53 28.23 -12.86
C SER A 523 7.07 26.80 -12.61
N GLN A 524 7.34 25.92 -13.56
CA GLN A 524 7.05 24.50 -13.48
C GLN A 524 7.82 23.85 -12.31
N GLU A 525 9.10 24.21 -12.13
CA GLU A 525 9.95 23.67 -11.06
C GLU A 525 9.45 24.08 -9.68
N ALA A 526 9.14 25.36 -9.48
CA ALA A 526 8.66 25.85 -8.18
C ALA A 526 7.34 25.18 -7.79
N PHE A 527 6.42 24.99 -8.75
CA PHE A 527 5.16 24.30 -8.47
C PHE A 527 5.34 22.79 -8.25
N LYS A 528 6.29 22.16 -8.96
CA LYS A 528 6.67 20.76 -8.69
C LYS A 528 7.17 20.59 -7.26
N ASP A 529 8.02 21.52 -6.78
CA ASP A 529 8.53 21.47 -5.39
C ASP A 529 7.37 21.54 -4.37
N GLU A 530 6.34 22.35 -4.66
CA GLU A 530 5.12 22.39 -3.84
C GLU A 530 4.33 21.09 -3.92
N ILE A 531 4.18 20.47 -5.09
CA ILE A 531 3.56 19.14 -5.21
C ILE A 531 4.34 18.11 -4.39
N ILE A 532 5.68 18.10 -4.44
CA ILE A 532 6.53 17.21 -3.66
C ILE A 532 6.32 17.40 -2.16
N ARG A 533 6.22 18.66 -1.71
CA ARG A 533 5.98 19.01 -0.31
C ARG A 533 4.56 18.62 0.14
N GLU A 534 3.55 18.96 -0.65
CA GLU A 534 2.15 18.65 -0.34
C GLU A 534 1.92 17.14 -0.26
N ARG A 535 2.49 16.37 -1.19
CA ARG A 535 2.44 14.90 -1.14
C ARG A 535 3.17 14.36 0.09
N ALA A 536 4.29 14.94 0.49
CA ALA A 536 4.98 14.57 1.72
C ALA A 536 4.12 14.81 2.97
N VAL A 537 3.42 15.93 3.04
CA VAL A 537 2.57 16.28 4.18
C VAL A 537 1.32 15.42 4.22
N GLU A 538 0.60 15.36 3.10
CA GLU A 538 -0.70 14.70 3.01
C GLU A 538 -0.60 13.17 3.02
N LEU A 539 0.39 12.60 2.33
CA LEU A 539 0.51 11.15 2.10
C LEU A 539 1.60 10.49 2.96
N MET A 540 1.99 11.14 4.05
CA MET A 540 2.99 10.60 4.99
C MET A 540 2.65 9.19 5.41
N CYS A 541 3.61 8.28 5.31
CA CYS A 541 3.51 6.89 5.75
C CYS A 541 2.38 6.07 5.08
N GLU A 542 1.98 6.39 3.85
CA GLU A 542 0.98 5.63 3.11
C GLU A 542 1.61 4.77 2.02
N ALA A 543 1.38 3.47 2.05
CA ALA A 543 1.58 2.48 0.98
C ALA A 543 2.86 2.63 0.12
N ASN A 544 4.01 2.96 0.69
CA ASN A 544 5.28 3.21 -0.03
C ASN A 544 5.24 4.38 -1.03
N ILE A 545 4.24 5.23 -1.00
CA ILE A 545 4.10 6.34 -1.94
C ILE A 545 5.38 7.17 -1.97
N ARG A 546 5.91 7.53 -0.81
CA ARG A 546 7.12 8.35 -0.71
C ARG A 546 8.34 7.69 -1.34
N PHE A 547 8.57 6.41 -1.10
CA PHE A 547 9.68 5.66 -1.70
C PHE A 547 9.58 5.61 -3.22
N CYS A 548 8.39 5.39 -3.75
CA CYS A 548 8.14 5.37 -5.18
C CYS A 548 8.32 6.76 -5.81
N ASP A 549 7.81 7.80 -5.18
CA ASP A 549 7.89 9.18 -5.63
C ASP A 549 9.33 9.69 -5.74
N LEU A 550 10.14 9.52 -4.67
CA LEU A 550 11.53 9.96 -4.67
C LEU A 550 12.36 9.29 -5.76
N ARG A 551 12.06 8.01 -6.06
CA ARG A 551 12.74 7.25 -7.12
C ARG A 551 12.28 7.69 -8.50
N ARG A 552 10.96 7.72 -8.78
CA ARG A 552 10.44 8.07 -10.10
C ARG A 552 10.80 9.51 -10.52
N TRP A 553 10.92 10.42 -9.54
CA TRP A 553 11.41 11.79 -9.76
C TRP A 553 12.95 11.87 -9.87
N MET A 554 13.67 10.79 -9.60
CA MET A 554 15.13 10.70 -9.58
C MET A 554 15.82 11.63 -8.55
N ILE A 555 15.17 11.93 -7.44
CA ILE A 555 15.67 12.84 -6.40
C ILE A 555 16.12 12.12 -5.12
N HIS A 556 15.91 10.81 -4.98
CA HIS A 556 16.19 10.09 -3.74
C HIS A 556 17.69 10.07 -3.35
N LYS A 557 18.59 10.41 -4.27
CA LYS A 557 20.05 10.57 -4.00
C LYS A 557 20.42 11.91 -3.40
N GLU A 558 19.53 12.90 -3.40
CA GLU A 558 19.80 14.21 -2.82
C GLU A 558 19.95 14.09 -1.30
N MET A 559 20.93 14.84 -0.73
CA MET A 559 21.26 14.72 0.69
C MET A 559 20.07 14.97 1.61
N LYS A 560 19.19 15.92 1.28
CA LYS A 560 17.98 16.22 2.05
C LYS A 560 17.01 15.04 2.20
N TYR A 561 17.08 14.02 1.32
CA TYR A 561 16.28 12.78 1.38
C TYR A 561 17.11 11.59 1.89
N ARG A 562 18.39 11.78 2.13
CA ARG A 562 19.27 10.74 2.68
C ARG A 562 19.54 10.93 4.16
N GLU A 563 19.57 12.15 4.65
CA GLU A 563 19.82 12.44 6.05
C GLU A 563 18.53 12.39 6.87
N LYS A 564 18.42 11.37 7.73
CA LYS A 564 17.39 11.29 8.75
C LYS A 564 17.91 11.92 10.03
N THR A 565 17.23 12.97 10.49
CA THR A 565 17.69 13.74 11.65
C THR A 565 16.75 13.58 12.85
N ALA A 566 17.26 13.90 14.04
CA ALA A 566 16.53 14.02 15.29
C ALA A 566 16.58 15.48 15.76
N LEU A 567 15.57 15.91 16.49
CA LEU A 567 15.58 17.15 17.26
C LEU A 567 15.82 16.79 18.73
N ASP A 568 17.02 17.08 19.23
CA ASP A 568 17.38 16.96 20.65
C ASP A 568 17.13 18.31 21.32
N PHE A 569 16.50 18.32 22.49
CA PHE A 569 16.18 19.55 23.23
C PHE A 569 15.95 19.28 24.71
N ASP A 570 16.11 20.30 25.52
CA ASP A 570 15.74 20.29 26.93
C ASP A 570 14.40 21.00 27.15
N ARG A 571 13.65 20.66 28.19
CA ARG A 571 12.42 21.36 28.53
C ARG A 571 12.76 22.51 29.49
N GLY A 572 12.59 23.73 28.99
CA GLY A 572 12.80 24.96 29.74
C GLY A 572 11.59 25.37 30.61
N PRO A 573 11.67 26.55 31.23
CA PRO A 573 10.57 27.16 31.95
C PRO A 573 9.31 27.29 31.07
N ALA A 574 8.15 27.15 31.65
CA ALA A 574 6.86 27.18 30.94
C ALA A 574 6.67 26.05 29.89
N GLY A 575 7.47 24.98 29.97
CA GLY A 575 7.32 23.82 29.09
C GLY A 575 7.84 24.02 27.66
N LYS A 576 8.48 25.16 27.33
CA LYS A 576 9.02 25.41 26.00
C LYS A 576 10.35 24.70 25.78
N PRO A 577 10.66 24.25 24.55
CA PRO A 577 11.96 23.65 24.23
C PRO A 577 13.07 24.70 24.29
N ILE A 578 14.23 24.32 24.82
CA ILE A 578 15.46 25.09 24.84
C ILE A 578 16.64 24.19 24.45
N ASN A 579 17.79 24.78 24.14
CA ASN A 579 19.00 24.03 23.75
C ASN A 579 18.75 23.06 22.59
N MET A 580 17.91 23.47 21.63
CA MET A 580 17.55 22.62 20.50
C MET A 580 18.73 22.40 19.56
N VAL A 581 18.97 21.14 19.21
CA VAL A 581 20.02 20.70 18.30
C VAL A 581 19.46 19.70 17.31
N GLU A 582 19.57 20.01 16.03
CA GLU A 582 19.33 19.01 14.98
C GLU A 582 20.55 18.11 14.85
N ARG A 583 20.36 16.80 14.97
CA ARG A 583 21.43 15.80 14.92
C ARG A 583 21.13 14.77 13.83
N ILE A 584 22.09 14.53 12.92
CA ILE A 584 21.99 13.43 11.96
C ILE A 584 22.05 12.10 12.71
N VAL A 585 21.07 11.24 12.49
CA VAL A 585 20.99 9.89 13.08
C VAL A 585 21.42 8.83 12.08
N VAL A 586 20.94 8.95 10.84
CA VAL A 586 21.25 8.04 9.73
C VAL A 586 21.51 8.87 8.48
N THR A 587 22.54 8.51 7.73
CA THR A 587 22.72 8.93 6.35
C THR A 587 22.52 7.71 5.45
N ARG A 588 21.41 7.65 4.77
CA ARG A 588 21.02 6.54 3.91
C ARG A 588 22.03 6.30 2.78
N VAL A 589 22.37 5.05 2.54
CA VAL A 589 23.20 4.63 1.41
C VAL A 589 22.31 4.50 0.17
N VAL A 590 22.43 5.45 -0.75
CA VAL A 590 21.66 5.46 -1.99
C VAL A 590 22.59 5.67 -3.18
N GLU A 591 22.67 4.68 -4.05
CA GLU A 591 23.47 4.60 -5.27
C GLU A 591 22.56 4.48 -6.52
N ASP A 592 23.13 4.47 -7.72
CA ASP A 592 22.36 4.35 -8.95
C ASP A 592 21.61 3.00 -9.07
N LYS A 593 22.18 1.91 -8.57
CA LYS A 593 21.50 0.62 -8.55
C LYS A 593 20.21 0.62 -7.73
N HIS A 594 20.10 1.49 -6.71
CA HIS A 594 18.98 1.57 -5.79
C HIS A 594 17.72 2.24 -6.40
N TYR A 595 17.75 2.61 -7.68
CA TYR A 595 16.52 3.00 -8.40
C TYR A 595 15.58 1.83 -8.62
N TRP A 596 16.11 0.60 -8.72
CA TRP A 596 15.31 -0.62 -8.87
C TRP A 596 15.73 -1.64 -7.81
N LEU A 597 14.78 -2.47 -7.37
CA LEU A 597 15.13 -3.62 -6.53
C LEU A 597 15.82 -4.68 -7.40
N PRO A 598 16.78 -5.46 -6.82
CA PRO A 598 17.35 -6.60 -7.53
C PRO A 598 16.27 -7.65 -7.80
N LEU A 599 16.32 -8.30 -8.96
CA LEU A 599 15.46 -9.44 -9.28
C LEU A 599 15.97 -10.70 -8.57
N PRO A 600 15.07 -11.65 -8.20
CA PRO A 600 15.49 -12.90 -7.56
C PRO A 600 16.56 -13.62 -8.38
N GLN A 601 17.66 -14.02 -7.73
CA GLN A 601 18.82 -14.60 -8.41
C GLN A 601 18.50 -15.92 -9.09
N ASP A 602 17.61 -16.71 -8.52
CA ASP A 602 17.13 -17.97 -9.09
C ASP A 602 16.39 -17.73 -10.41
N GLN A 603 15.53 -16.71 -10.48
CA GLN A 603 14.80 -16.34 -11.70
C GLN A 603 15.75 -15.90 -12.81
N VAL A 604 16.71 -15.03 -12.48
CA VAL A 604 17.74 -14.57 -13.45
C VAL A 604 18.64 -15.70 -13.90
N THR A 605 18.91 -16.70 -13.04
CA THR A 605 19.75 -17.86 -13.39
C THR A 605 19.00 -18.86 -14.28
N ILE A 606 17.71 -19.10 -14.01
CA ILE A 606 16.88 -20.02 -14.81
C ILE A 606 16.56 -19.40 -16.19
N TYR A 607 16.36 -18.09 -16.22
CA TYR A 607 16.00 -17.34 -17.43
C TYR A 607 17.05 -16.26 -17.73
N PRO A 608 18.20 -16.62 -18.37
CA PRO A 608 19.30 -15.65 -18.58
C PRO A 608 18.90 -14.42 -19.39
N GLU A 609 17.94 -14.55 -20.33
CA GLU A 609 17.42 -13.43 -21.13
C GLU A 609 16.61 -12.43 -20.29
N PHE A 610 16.16 -12.86 -19.11
CA PHE A 610 15.46 -11.99 -18.19
C PHE A 610 16.37 -10.86 -17.68
N GLY A 611 17.65 -11.16 -17.47
CA GLY A 611 18.65 -10.20 -17.04
C GLY A 611 18.40 -9.63 -15.65
N GLN A 612 19.44 -9.14 -15.00
CA GLN A 612 19.36 -8.46 -13.70
C GLN A 612 19.19 -6.94 -13.89
N ASN A 613 18.64 -6.26 -12.91
CA ASN A 613 18.59 -4.80 -12.88
C ASN A 613 20.01 -4.20 -12.81
N PRO A 614 20.24 -3.03 -13.42
CA PRO A 614 21.59 -2.45 -13.51
C PRO A 614 22.24 -2.26 -12.14
N GLY A 615 23.47 -2.78 -11.98
CA GLY A 615 24.29 -2.66 -10.78
C GLY A 615 24.09 -3.76 -9.73
N TRP A 616 23.19 -4.71 -9.99
CA TRP A 616 22.95 -5.88 -9.14
C TRP A 616 23.56 -7.17 -9.67
#